data_2ed7108de2a3ae9b3f75b887494abd95
#
_entry.id   2ed7108de2a3ae9b3f75b887494abd95
#
_cell.length_a   1.000
_cell.length_b   1.000
_cell.length_c   1.000
_cell.angle_alpha   90.00
_cell.angle_beta   90.00
_cell.angle_gamma   90.00
#
_symmetry.space_group_name_H-M   'P 1'
#
loop_
_entity.id
_entity.type
_entity.pdbx_description
1 polymer ?
#
loop_
_entity_poly.entity_id
_entity_poly.type
_entity_poly.pdbx_seq_one_letter_code
_entity_poly.pdbx_strand_id
1 'polypeptide(L)'
;PDAAQNAVEAAKTAGIPIIFFNREVSDDVVKSYDKCAFVGTDAPEAGHMQGKLVGEYLLANYDAVDLNGDGSISYVMFKGQEGNAEAEARTQYGVEDANELLTAAGKPELVYYNASATDKYLVDQGGKWSAQAANDYMATILPEYSEANGNMVELIICNNDGMAEGAISALQGAGYNMGDGGKTIPVFGVDATESAKQLINEGK
;
A
#
# COMPACT_ATOMS: atom_id res chain seq x y z
N PRO A 1 -17.80 -13.74 4.77
CA PRO A 1 -18.04 -14.73 5.82
C PRO A 1 -19.00 -15.83 5.38
N ASP A 2 -20.16 -15.46 4.83
CA ASP A 2 -21.23 -16.42 4.50
C ASP A 2 -20.83 -17.42 3.40
N ALA A 3 -20.05 -17.01 2.41
CA ALA A 3 -19.60 -17.88 1.33
C ALA A 3 -18.62 -18.95 1.82
N ALA A 4 -17.69 -18.59 2.72
CA ALA A 4 -16.75 -19.54 3.30
C ALA A 4 -17.46 -20.57 4.19
N GLN A 5 -18.40 -20.14 5.05
CA GLN A 5 -19.20 -21.05 5.87
C GLN A 5 -19.96 -22.04 5.00
N ASN A 6 -20.62 -21.59 3.93
CA ASN A 6 -21.37 -22.46 3.04
C ASN A 6 -20.45 -23.48 2.34
N ALA A 7 -19.24 -23.07 1.96
CA ALA A 7 -18.26 -23.99 1.36
C ALA A 7 -17.81 -25.06 2.35
N VAL A 8 -17.57 -24.70 3.62
CA VAL A 8 -17.21 -25.65 4.69
C VAL A 8 -18.34 -26.65 4.94
N GLU A 9 -19.59 -26.20 5.03
CA GLU A 9 -20.74 -27.09 5.24
C GLU A 9 -20.94 -28.06 4.07
N ALA A 10 -20.73 -27.62 2.82
CA ALA A 10 -20.75 -28.49 1.66
C ALA A 10 -19.64 -29.55 1.70
N ALA A 11 -18.40 -29.15 2.02
CA ALA A 11 -17.26 -30.05 2.17
C ALA A 11 -17.48 -31.07 3.28
N LYS A 12 -17.99 -30.61 4.44
CA LYS A 12 -18.33 -31.45 5.59
C LYS A 12 -19.40 -32.49 5.26
N THR A 13 -20.46 -32.06 4.55
CA THR A 13 -21.51 -32.96 4.07
C THR A 13 -20.98 -34.04 3.12
N ALA A 14 -20.05 -33.66 2.25
CA ALA A 14 -19.40 -34.58 1.30
C ALA A 14 -18.27 -35.41 1.94
N GLY A 15 -17.83 -35.08 3.16
CA GLY A 15 -16.73 -35.76 3.85
C GLY A 15 -15.34 -35.50 3.28
N ILE A 16 -15.18 -34.45 2.44
CA ILE A 16 -13.94 -34.09 1.75
C ILE A 16 -13.18 -32.96 2.48
N PRO A 17 -11.84 -32.94 2.45
CA PRO A 17 -11.09 -31.82 2.98
C PRO A 17 -11.28 -30.55 2.16
N ILE A 18 -11.15 -29.38 2.82
CA ILE A 18 -11.18 -28.07 2.20
C ILE A 18 -10.01 -27.24 2.71
N ILE A 19 -9.32 -26.56 1.80
CA ILE A 19 -8.24 -25.64 2.12
C ILE A 19 -8.58 -24.29 1.49
N PHE A 20 -8.67 -23.27 2.34
CA PHE A 20 -8.74 -21.88 1.91
C PHE A 20 -7.33 -21.32 1.76
N PHE A 21 -7.15 -20.40 0.84
CA PHE A 21 -5.89 -19.69 0.65
C PHE A 21 -6.13 -18.26 0.16
N ASN A 22 -5.11 -17.41 0.32
CA ASN A 22 -5.10 -16.00 -0.06
C ASN A 22 -6.00 -15.11 0.83
N ARG A 23 -7.31 -15.20 0.73
CA ARG A 23 -8.22 -14.41 1.56
C ARG A 23 -8.41 -15.07 2.92
N GLU A 24 -8.21 -14.30 3.97
CA GLU A 24 -8.42 -14.76 5.33
C GLU A 24 -9.88 -15.23 5.56
N VAL A 25 -10.00 -16.35 6.20
CA VAL A 25 -11.25 -16.94 6.68
C VAL A 25 -11.19 -17.00 8.20
N SER A 26 -12.26 -16.57 8.86
CA SER A 26 -12.27 -16.53 10.32
C SER A 26 -11.97 -17.90 10.94
N ASP A 27 -11.25 -17.88 12.03
CA ASP A 27 -10.87 -19.04 12.84
C ASP A 27 -12.09 -19.94 13.19
N ASP A 28 -13.23 -19.32 13.51
CA ASP A 28 -14.44 -20.06 13.84
C ASP A 28 -14.95 -20.90 12.67
N VAL A 29 -14.87 -20.37 11.44
CA VAL A 29 -15.24 -21.10 10.22
C VAL A 29 -14.26 -22.22 9.96
N VAL A 30 -12.95 -21.96 10.05
CA VAL A 30 -11.91 -22.99 9.85
C VAL A 30 -12.04 -24.10 10.90
N LYS A 31 -12.21 -23.75 12.18
CA LYS A 31 -12.33 -24.72 13.30
C LYS A 31 -13.66 -25.48 13.33
N SER A 32 -14.66 -25.07 12.53
CA SER A 32 -15.96 -25.74 12.45
C SER A 32 -15.91 -27.12 11.77
N TYR A 33 -14.81 -27.47 11.12
CA TYR A 33 -14.60 -28.75 10.44
C TYR A 33 -13.14 -29.21 10.57
N ASP A 34 -12.93 -30.45 11.03
CA ASP A 34 -11.63 -31.04 11.31
C ASP A 34 -10.75 -31.27 10.08
N LYS A 35 -11.34 -31.27 8.88
CA LYS A 35 -10.64 -31.34 7.58
C LYS A 35 -10.63 -29.99 6.85
N CYS A 36 -10.80 -28.89 7.57
CA CYS A 36 -10.67 -27.55 7.03
C CYS A 36 -9.34 -26.93 7.48
N ALA A 37 -8.68 -26.21 6.57
CA ALA A 37 -7.48 -25.44 6.87
C ALA A 37 -7.48 -24.10 6.09
N PHE A 38 -6.78 -23.12 6.63
CA PHE A 38 -6.41 -21.89 5.93
C PHE A 38 -4.91 -21.81 5.79
N VAL A 39 -4.44 -21.40 4.62
CA VAL A 39 -3.03 -21.14 4.33
C VAL A 39 -2.93 -19.75 3.72
N GLY A 40 -2.32 -18.83 4.43
CA GLY A 40 -2.15 -17.44 4.00
C GLY A 40 -1.09 -16.72 4.83
N THR A 41 -0.94 -15.43 4.55
CA THR A 41 -0.09 -14.53 5.32
C THR A 41 -0.87 -14.00 6.54
N ASP A 42 -0.14 -13.56 7.55
CA ASP A 42 -0.66 -12.71 8.61
C ASP A 42 -0.79 -11.29 8.05
N ALA A 43 -2.01 -10.78 7.93
CA ALA A 43 -2.25 -9.47 7.34
C ALA A 43 -1.56 -8.32 8.09
N PRO A 44 -1.60 -8.24 9.44
CA PRO A 44 -0.83 -7.29 10.23
C PRO A 44 0.67 -7.36 9.96
N GLU A 45 1.27 -8.55 9.89
CA GLU A 45 2.72 -8.71 9.66
C GLU A 45 3.16 -8.02 8.36
N ALA A 46 2.40 -8.20 7.27
CA ALA A 46 2.70 -7.56 5.99
C ALA A 46 2.63 -6.02 6.08
N GLY A 47 1.65 -5.50 6.82
CA GLY A 47 1.51 -4.07 7.09
C GLY A 47 2.69 -3.52 7.89
N HIS A 48 3.07 -4.20 8.98
CA HIS A 48 4.22 -3.83 9.81
C HIS A 48 5.53 -3.89 9.03
N MET A 49 5.74 -4.91 8.21
CA MET A 49 6.94 -4.98 7.35
C MET A 49 7.00 -3.80 6.38
N GLN A 50 5.89 -3.43 5.75
CA GLN A 50 5.83 -2.29 4.83
C GLN A 50 6.13 -0.98 5.58
N GLY A 51 5.48 -0.72 6.72
CA GLY A 51 5.70 0.49 7.50
C GLY A 51 7.13 0.64 8.00
N LYS A 52 7.73 -0.47 8.46
CA LYS A 52 9.14 -0.50 8.83
C LYS A 52 10.05 -0.13 7.65
N LEU A 53 9.85 -0.73 6.48
CA LEU A 53 10.66 -0.43 5.28
C LEU A 53 10.52 1.02 4.84
N VAL A 54 9.30 1.59 4.88
CA VAL A 54 9.06 3.01 4.62
C VAL A 54 9.84 3.88 5.59
N GLY A 55 9.72 3.65 6.90
CA GLY A 55 10.39 4.43 7.91
C GLY A 55 11.92 4.35 7.82
N GLU A 56 12.48 3.15 7.65
CA GLU A 56 13.93 2.95 7.48
C GLU A 56 14.46 3.67 6.23
N TYR A 57 13.75 3.59 5.10
CA TYR A 57 14.13 4.29 3.88
C TYR A 57 14.10 5.81 4.06
N LEU A 58 13.04 6.34 4.68
CA LEU A 58 12.90 7.76 4.91
C LEU A 58 13.98 8.28 5.86
N LEU A 59 14.31 7.56 6.93
CA LEU A 59 15.40 7.95 7.84
C LEU A 59 16.75 8.03 7.13
N ALA A 60 17.00 7.15 6.17
CA ALA A 60 18.24 7.15 5.40
C ALA A 60 18.28 8.25 4.31
N ASN A 61 17.13 8.73 3.84
CA ASN A 61 17.03 9.59 2.67
C ASN A 61 16.18 10.87 2.89
N TYR A 62 15.92 11.24 4.14
CA TYR A 62 14.91 12.25 4.50
C TYR A 62 15.05 13.55 3.70
N ASP A 63 16.24 14.14 3.70
CA ASP A 63 16.51 15.41 3.03
C ASP A 63 16.45 15.33 1.47
N ALA A 64 16.57 14.12 0.92
CA ALA A 64 16.43 13.90 -0.52
C ALA A 64 14.97 13.63 -0.91
N VAL A 65 14.15 13.17 0.03
CA VAL A 65 12.70 12.92 -0.18
C VAL A 65 11.89 14.19 0.05
N ASP A 66 12.29 15.06 0.97
CA ASP A 66 11.70 16.39 1.20
C ASP A 66 12.02 17.30 0.01
N LEU A 67 11.26 17.15 -1.07
CA LEU A 67 11.50 17.83 -2.35
C LEU A 67 11.15 19.31 -2.34
N ASN A 68 10.20 19.70 -1.51
CA ASN A 68 9.77 21.09 -1.35
C ASN A 68 10.56 21.85 -0.26
N GLY A 69 11.30 21.13 0.58
CA GLY A 69 12.18 21.68 1.62
C GLY A 69 11.42 22.27 2.82
N ASP A 70 10.20 21.81 3.10
CA ASP A 70 9.40 22.32 4.22
C ASP A 70 9.66 21.60 5.54
N GLY A 71 10.48 20.54 5.51
CA GLY A 71 10.89 19.76 6.67
C GLY A 71 9.91 18.66 7.07
N SER A 72 8.90 18.40 6.26
CA SER A 72 7.95 17.30 6.43
C SER A 72 7.85 16.47 5.14
N ILE A 73 7.38 15.23 5.23
CA ILE A 73 7.16 14.38 4.05
C ILE A 73 5.67 14.20 3.84
N SER A 74 5.17 14.67 2.71
CA SER A 74 3.79 14.49 2.34
C SER A 74 3.57 13.17 1.60
N TYR A 75 2.49 12.45 1.90
CA TYR A 75 2.24 11.13 1.34
C TYR A 75 0.85 10.96 0.74
N VAL A 76 0.75 10.01 -0.21
CA VAL A 76 -0.49 9.41 -0.69
C VAL A 76 -0.50 7.94 -0.30
N MET A 77 -1.64 7.45 0.20
CA MET A 77 -1.88 6.03 0.48
C MET A 77 -2.95 5.48 -0.46
N PHE A 78 -2.64 4.41 -1.19
CA PHE A 78 -3.59 3.69 -2.03
C PHE A 78 -4.05 2.40 -1.38
N LYS A 79 -5.35 2.29 -1.13
CA LYS A 79 -6.02 1.15 -0.53
C LYS A 79 -6.70 0.29 -1.59
N GLY A 80 -6.45 -1.02 -1.56
CA GLY A 80 -6.95 -1.92 -2.59
C GLY A 80 -8.45 -2.21 -2.48
N GLN A 81 -8.97 -2.38 -1.27
CA GLN A 81 -10.37 -2.76 -1.04
C GLN A 81 -10.79 -2.47 0.40
N GLU A 82 -11.98 -1.88 0.59
CA GLU A 82 -12.57 -1.71 1.90
C GLU A 82 -12.93 -3.05 2.56
N GLY A 83 -12.66 -3.17 3.87
CA GLY A 83 -13.02 -4.35 4.66
C GLY A 83 -12.24 -5.62 4.33
N ASN A 84 -11.20 -5.54 3.52
CA ASN A 84 -10.26 -6.63 3.29
C ASN A 84 -9.14 -6.55 4.31
N ALA A 85 -8.84 -7.65 5.02
CA ALA A 85 -7.89 -7.66 6.14
C ALA A 85 -6.50 -7.17 5.75
N GLU A 86 -5.98 -7.60 4.59
CA GLU A 86 -4.68 -7.17 4.08
C GLU A 86 -4.67 -5.69 3.72
N ALA A 87 -5.76 -5.18 3.10
CA ALA A 87 -5.87 -3.77 2.75
C ALA A 87 -5.94 -2.89 4.00
N GLU A 88 -6.74 -3.28 4.99
CA GLU A 88 -6.83 -2.54 6.26
C GLU A 88 -5.47 -2.49 6.96
N ALA A 89 -4.82 -3.63 7.13
CA ALA A 89 -3.53 -3.72 7.83
C ALA A 89 -2.42 -2.93 7.12
N ARG A 90 -2.26 -3.09 5.79
CA ARG A 90 -1.26 -2.35 5.03
C ARG A 90 -1.53 -0.85 5.01
N THR A 91 -2.79 -0.43 4.98
CA THR A 91 -3.16 0.98 5.03
C THR A 91 -2.86 1.59 6.40
N GLN A 92 -3.13 0.86 7.48
CA GLN A 92 -2.89 1.32 8.84
C GLN A 92 -1.40 1.27 9.17
N TYR A 93 -0.81 0.09 9.23
CA TYR A 93 0.56 -0.11 9.73
C TYR A 93 1.62 0.43 8.80
N GLY A 94 1.35 0.53 7.48
CA GLY A 94 2.26 1.15 6.53
C GLY A 94 2.60 2.61 6.86
N VAL A 95 1.71 3.32 7.53
CA VAL A 95 1.91 4.70 7.98
C VAL A 95 2.26 4.77 9.47
N GLU A 96 1.59 4.01 10.33
CA GLU A 96 1.81 4.04 11.77
C GLU A 96 3.25 3.68 12.14
N ASP A 97 3.77 2.55 11.65
CA ASP A 97 5.13 2.09 11.97
C ASP A 97 6.20 3.02 11.37
N ALA A 98 5.96 3.57 10.18
CA ALA A 98 6.84 4.59 9.61
C ALA A 98 6.91 5.83 10.52
N ASN A 99 5.78 6.31 11.02
CA ASN A 99 5.70 7.43 11.95
C ASN A 99 6.38 7.14 13.29
N GLU A 100 6.24 5.92 13.82
CA GLU A 100 6.96 5.52 15.03
C GLU A 100 8.49 5.64 14.86
N LEU A 101 9.02 5.16 13.74
CA LEU A 101 10.45 5.27 13.44
C LEU A 101 10.90 6.72 13.24
N LEU A 102 10.13 7.52 12.50
CA LEU A 102 10.43 8.92 12.27
C LEU A 102 10.44 9.73 13.59
N THR A 103 9.40 9.59 14.39
CA THR A 103 9.29 10.32 15.66
C THR A 103 10.33 9.88 16.67
N ALA A 104 10.69 8.60 16.74
CA ALA A 104 11.77 8.10 17.56
C ALA A 104 13.14 8.71 17.17
N ALA A 105 13.31 9.08 15.91
CA ALA A 105 14.51 9.77 15.41
C ALA A 105 14.41 11.31 15.45
N GLY A 106 13.33 11.86 16.01
CA GLY A 106 13.13 13.31 16.11
C GLY A 106 12.69 14.00 14.81
N LYS A 107 12.21 13.21 13.84
CA LYS A 107 11.62 13.73 12.60
C LYS A 107 10.10 13.88 12.77
N PRO A 108 9.44 14.80 12.02
CA PRO A 108 7.98 14.91 12.01
C PRO A 108 7.32 13.61 11.48
N GLU A 109 6.06 13.40 11.86
CA GLU A 109 5.20 12.40 11.25
C GLU A 109 4.92 12.72 9.78
N LEU A 110 4.57 11.69 9.01
CA LEU A 110 4.10 11.81 7.64
C LEU A 110 2.82 12.64 7.58
N VAL A 111 2.72 13.54 6.60
CA VAL A 111 1.57 14.40 6.38
C VAL A 111 0.77 13.91 5.18
N TYR A 112 -0.50 13.59 5.35
CA TYR A 112 -1.33 13.22 4.21
C TYR A 112 -1.48 14.41 3.27
N TYR A 113 -1.26 14.21 1.97
CA TYR A 113 -1.20 15.28 0.96
C TYR A 113 -2.40 16.24 1.00
N ASN A 114 -3.58 15.75 1.29
CA ASN A 114 -4.80 16.55 1.45
C ASN A 114 -5.17 16.67 2.94
N ALA A 115 -4.78 17.76 3.57
CA ALA A 115 -5.06 17.99 4.99
C ALA A 115 -6.57 18.00 5.33
N SER A 116 -7.43 18.32 4.34
CA SER A 116 -8.89 18.38 4.51
C SER A 116 -9.58 17.02 4.40
N ALA A 117 -8.89 16.00 3.91
CA ALA A 117 -9.46 14.67 3.76
C ALA A 117 -9.76 14.03 5.12
N THR A 118 -10.94 13.44 5.27
CA THR A 118 -11.32 12.67 6.46
C THR A 118 -10.53 11.37 6.51
N ASP A 119 -10.56 10.64 5.40
CA ASP A 119 -9.80 9.41 5.24
C ASP A 119 -8.41 9.74 4.71
N LYS A 120 -7.40 9.09 5.27
CA LYS A 120 -6.00 9.31 4.89
C LYS A 120 -5.53 8.26 3.87
N TYR A 121 -6.43 7.86 2.97
CA TYR A 121 -6.19 6.95 1.87
C TYR A 121 -7.15 7.21 0.70
N LEU A 122 -6.79 6.68 -0.46
CA LEU A 122 -7.62 6.61 -1.66
C LEU A 122 -7.87 5.15 -2.00
N VAL A 123 -9.14 4.74 -1.98
CA VAL A 123 -9.51 3.34 -2.23
C VAL A 123 -9.85 3.10 -3.70
N ASP A 124 -9.44 1.95 -4.23
CA ASP A 124 -9.99 1.46 -5.50
C ASP A 124 -11.48 1.16 -5.32
N GLN A 125 -12.34 2.01 -5.87
CA GLN A 125 -13.80 1.90 -5.76
C GLN A 125 -14.34 0.58 -6.33
N GLY A 126 -13.60 -0.06 -7.22
CA GLY A 126 -13.92 -1.39 -7.75
C GLY A 126 -13.44 -2.54 -6.87
N GLY A 127 -12.62 -2.27 -5.86
CA GLY A 127 -12.01 -3.27 -4.97
C GLY A 127 -11.12 -4.27 -5.71
N LYS A 128 -10.50 -3.86 -6.81
CA LYS A 128 -9.71 -4.72 -7.71
C LYS A 128 -8.20 -4.56 -7.52
N TRP A 129 -7.76 -3.65 -6.64
CA TRP A 129 -6.34 -3.38 -6.40
C TRP A 129 -5.60 -2.97 -7.67
N SER A 130 -6.26 -2.15 -8.51
CA SER A 130 -5.86 -1.95 -9.90
C SER A 130 -4.89 -0.80 -10.09
N ALA A 131 -3.94 -0.99 -11.02
CA ALA A 131 -3.05 0.06 -11.51
C ALA A 131 -3.84 1.26 -12.05
N GLN A 132 -4.95 1.02 -12.74
CA GLN A 132 -5.78 2.08 -13.31
C GLN A 132 -6.31 3.03 -12.24
N ALA A 133 -6.82 2.50 -11.11
CA ALA A 133 -7.34 3.34 -10.03
C ALA A 133 -6.25 4.28 -9.46
N ALA A 134 -5.07 3.75 -9.18
CA ALA A 134 -3.96 4.55 -8.68
C ALA A 134 -3.48 5.59 -9.71
N ASN A 135 -3.40 5.20 -10.99
CA ASN A 135 -3.04 6.12 -12.06
C ASN A 135 -4.04 7.28 -12.19
N ASP A 136 -5.34 6.98 -12.20
CA ASP A 136 -6.40 7.98 -12.32
C ASP A 136 -6.38 8.98 -11.15
N TYR A 137 -6.20 8.49 -9.92
CA TYR A 137 -6.04 9.36 -8.76
C TYR A 137 -4.79 10.24 -8.87
N MET A 138 -3.64 9.67 -9.19
CA MET A 138 -2.40 10.44 -9.33
C MET A 138 -2.49 11.48 -10.46
N ALA A 139 -3.16 11.19 -11.57
CA ALA A 139 -3.38 12.13 -12.65
C ALA A 139 -4.18 13.37 -12.20
N THR A 140 -5.02 13.25 -11.19
CA THR A 140 -5.72 14.41 -10.59
C THR A 140 -4.92 15.10 -9.50
N ILE A 141 -4.07 14.38 -8.78
CA ILE A 141 -3.27 14.89 -7.66
C ILE A 141 -2.09 15.71 -8.15
N LEU A 142 -1.28 15.18 -9.07
CA LEU A 142 -0.01 15.76 -9.50
C LEU A 142 -0.11 17.20 -10.04
N PRO A 143 -1.17 17.61 -10.77
CA PRO A 143 -1.32 19.00 -11.21
C PRO A 143 -1.52 20.01 -10.06
N GLU A 144 -2.10 19.57 -8.94
CA GLU A 144 -2.43 20.42 -7.79
C GLU A 144 -1.36 20.36 -6.71
N TYR A 145 -0.73 19.19 -6.51
CA TYR A 145 0.26 18.90 -5.49
C TYR A 145 1.63 18.68 -6.14
N SER A 146 2.35 19.77 -6.32
CA SER A 146 3.63 19.81 -7.05
C SER A 146 4.60 20.79 -6.39
N GLU A 147 5.89 20.67 -6.71
CA GLU A 147 6.91 21.63 -6.26
C GLU A 147 6.55 23.08 -6.64
N ALA A 148 6.01 23.30 -7.83
CA ALA A 148 5.61 24.63 -8.28
C ALA A 148 4.55 25.27 -7.40
N ASN A 149 3.72 24.46 -6.76
CA ASN A 149 2.66 24.92 -5.85
C ASN A 149 3.10 24.93 -4.37
N GLY A 150 4.30 24.42 -4.08
CA GLY A 150 4.84 24.35 -2.71
C GLY A 150 4.11 23.36 -1.78
N ASN A 151 3.42 22.38 -2.37
CA ASN A 151 2.65 21.37 -1.64
C ASN A 151 2.86 19.97 -2.24
N MET A 152 4.09 19.65 -2.59
CA MET A 152 4.49 18.44 -3.29
C MET A 152 4.03 17.16 -2.58
N VAL A 153 3.60 16.16 -3.38
CA VAL A 153 3.54 14.76 -2.90
C VAL A 153 4.93 14.15 -3.00
N GLU A 154 5.43 13.60 -1.91
CA GLU A 154 6.83 13.19 -1.77
C GLU A 154 7.01 11.71 -1.47
N LEU A 155 5.91 11.02 -1.16
CA LEU A 155 5.89 9.59 -0.86
C LEU A 155 4.57 8.97 -1.32
N ILE A 156 4.66 7.78 -1.92
CA ILE A 156 3.48 7.00 -2.29
C ILE A 156 3.57 5.62 -1.65
N ILE A 157 2.53 5.24 -0.92
CA ILE A 157 2.40 3.94 -0.28
C ILE A 157 1.20 3.24 -0.90
N CYS A 158 1.39 2.02 -1.39
CA CYS A 158 0.36 1.24 -2.07
C CYS A 158 0.15 -0.09 -1.38
N ASN A 159 -1.08 -0.54 -1.32
CA ASN A 159 -1.39 -1.86 -0.77
C ASN A 159 -0.83 -3.01 -1.61
N ASN A 160 -0.54 -2.80 -2.91
CA ASN A 160 0.11 -3.80 -3.75
C ASN A 160 0.95 -3.16 -4.87
N ASP A 161 1.74 -3.99 -5.57
CA ASP A 161 2.58 -3.57 -6.69
C ASP A 161 1.78 -3.09 -7.89
N GLY A 162 0.60 -3.68 -8.17
CA GLY A 162 -0.23 -3.22 -9.27
C GLY A 162 -0.63 -1.76 -9.13
N MET A 163 -1.03 -1.33 -7.93
CA MET A 163 -1.33 0.08 -7.66
C MET A 163 -0.06 0.94 -7.71
N ALA A 164 1.08 0.43 -7.20
CA ALA A 164 2.37 1.12 -7.28
C ALA A 164 2.80 1.38 -8.74
N GLU A 165 2.69 0.38 -9.60
CA GLU A 165 2.96 0.51 -11.04
C GLU A 165 2.07 1.56 -11.71
N GLY A 166 0.79 1.62 -11.32
CA GLY A 166 -0.14 2.66 -11.79
C GLY A 166 0.26 4.06 -11.35
N ALA A 167 0.68 4.23 -10.10
CA ALA A 167 1.18 5.48 -9.57
C ALA A 167 2.47 5.92 -10.28
N ILE A 168 3.43 4.99 -10.46
CA ILE A 168 4.68 5.24 -11.20
C ILE A 168 4.40 5.69 -12.64
N SER A 169 3.44 5.07 -13.32
CA SER A 169 3.05 5.46 -14.67
C SER A 169 2.58 6.93 -14.74
N ALA A 170 1.80 7.38 -13.75
CA ALA A 170 1.37 8.77 -13.67
C ALA A 170 2.53 9.72 -13.34
N LEU A 171 3.42 9.31 -12.42
CA LEU A 171 4.65 10.05 -12.09
C LEU A 171 5.53 10.27 -13.31
N GLN A 172 5.73 9.22 -14.12
CA GLN A 172 6.50 9.32 -15.37
C GLN A 172 5.85 10.28 -16.36
N GLY A 173 4.52 10.29 -16.45
CA GLY A 173 3.79 11.29 -17.25
C GLY A 173 4.04 12.74 -16.81
N ALA A 174 4.39 12.94 -15.53
CA ALA A 174 4.73 14.24 -14.94
C ALA A 174 6.26 14.52 -14.89
N GLY A 175 7.09 13.60 -15.39
CA GLY A 175 8.54 13.76 -15.45
C GLY A 175 9.32 13.27 -14.23
N TYR A 176 8.68 12.55 -13.31
CA TYR A 176 9.33 11.89 -12.18
C TYR A 176 9.61 10.42 -12.48
N ASN A 177 10.44 9.79 -11.69
CA ASN A 177 10.69 8.33 -11.74
C ASN A 177 11.08 7.82 -13.14
N MET A 178 11.89 8.57 -13.88
CA MET A 178 12.28 8.24 -15.26
C MET A 178 13.42 7.21 -15.34
N GLY A 179 14.14 6.96 -14.23
CA GLY A 179 15.29 6.06 -14.20
C GLY A 179 16.57 6.66 -14.84
N ASP A 180 16.60 7.96 -15.05
CA ASP A 180 17.70 8.69 -15.69
C ASP A 180 18.55 9.51 -14.71
N GLY A 181 18.35 9.32 -13.41
CA GLY A 181 18.98 10.11 -12.34
C GLY A 181 18.29 11.44 -12.06
N GLY A 182 17.12 11.68 -12.67
CA GLY A 182 16.25 12.81 -12.35
C GLY A 182 15.50 12.65 -11.02
N LYS A 183 14.52 13.50 -10.80
CA LYS A 183 13.74 13.48 -9.56
C LYS A 183 12.90 12.20 -9.44
N THR A 184 13.00 11.57 -8.29
CA THR A 184 12.28 10.34 -7.98
C THR A 184 11.48 10.53 -6.70
N ILE A 185 10.19 10.21 -6.77
CA ILE A 185 9.32 10.10 -5.61
C ILE A 185 9.30 8.63 -5.21
N PRO A 186 9.66 8.27 -3.96
CA PRO A 186 9.64 6.89 -3.53
C PRO A 186 8.22 6.32 -3.55
N VAL A 187 8.09 5.11 -4.09
CA VAL A 187 6.83 4.36 -4.18
C VAL A 187 7.02 2.99 -3.54
N PHE A 188 6.16 2.66 -2.60
CA PHE A 188 6.18 1.37 -1.91
C PHE A 188 4.96 0.53 -2.31
N GLY A 189 5.22 -0.71 -2.66
CA GLY A 189 4.20 -1.72 -2.97
C GLY A 189 4.35 -2.97 -2.12
N VAL A 190 3.60 -4.00 -2.44
CA VAL A 190 3.65 -5.35 -1.86
C VAL A 190 3.38 -6.34 -2.98
N ASP A 191 3.94 -7.53 -2.93
CA ASP A 191 3.81 -8.74 -3.75
C ASP A 191 5.11 -9.13 -4.48
N ALA A 192 6.05 -8.21 -4.68
CA ALA A 192 7.32 -8.43 -5.38
C ALA A 192 7.12 -9.02 -6.79
N THR A 193 6.20 -8.43 -7.57
CA THR A 193 5.95 -8.82 -8.97
C THR A 193 7.21 -8.63 -9.82
N GLU A 194 7.32 -9.36 -10.91
CA GLU A 194 8.49 -9.22 -11.81
C GLU A 194 8.56 -7.82 -12.45
N SER A 195 7.41 -7.21 -12.74
CA SER A 195 7.33 -5.83 -13.24
C SER A 195 7.81 -4.81 -12.20
N ALA A 196 7.39 -4.93 -10.94
CA ALA A 196 7.85 -4.05 -9.88
C ALA A 196 9.36 -4.17 -9.64
N LYS A 197 9.89 -5.40 -9.58
CA LYS A 197 11.34 -5.63 -9.48
C LYS A 197 12.11 -5.00 -10.66
N GLN A 198 11.56 -5.06 -11.87
CA GLN A 198 12.17 -4.41 -13.02
C GLN A 198 12.21 -2.89 -12.86
N LEU A 199 11.11 -2.24 -12.43
CA LEU A 199 11.07 -0.80 -12.19
C LEU A 199 12.09 -0.37 -11.14
N ILE A 200 12.22 -1.12 -10.03
CA ILE A 200 13.25 -0.88 -9.01
C ILE A 200 14.66 -0.95 -9.61
N ASN A 201 14.95 -1.99 -10.41
CA ASN A 201 16.26 -2.15 -11.04
C ASN A 201 16.57 -1.03 -12.07
N GLU A 202 15.55 -0.44 -12.64
CA GLU A 202 15.66 0.70 -13.58
C GLU A 202 15.69 2.05 -12.86
N GLY A 203 15.59 2.10 -11.54
CA GLY A 203 15.57 3.34 -10.76
C GLY A 203 14.31 4.19 -10.96
N LYS A 204 13.20 3.51 -11.18
CA LYS A 204 11.90 4.12 -11.44
C LYS A 204 10.97 4.01 -10.26
#